data_f1e1af3f8fdf968486a4eaeacc3c31ae
#
_entry.id   f1e1af3f8fdf968486a4eaeacc3c31ae
#
_cell.length_a   1.000
_cell.length_b   1.000
_cell.length_c   1.000
_cell.angle_alpha   90.00
_cell.angle_beta   90.00
_cell.angle_gamma   90.00
#
_symmetry.space_group_name_H-M   'P 1'
#
loop_
_entity.id
_entity.type
_entity.pdbx_description
1 polymer ?
#
loop_
_entity_poly.entity_id
_entity_poly.type
_entity_poly.pdbx_seq_one_letter_code
_entity_poly.pdbx_strand_id
1 'polypeptide(L)'
;MVMYDIGNSRFLKQALLVLLLTAMGMKTYAQEDHRNVVRLFRLDGSFSTELPVKISSEGKSEGFGFTLRDARLEADSMGFLTRLRSVLTIANSDAKRRITEVEWRLDVYDEALHSLSQRVLQTDKVNIYAGETGVASAKIGAVLPDRMVVLLQLIRVAFADGSAWSPMEQCSLGEDLRTISCKSK
;
A
#
# COMPACT_ATOMS: atom_id res chain seq x y z
N MET A 1 25.81 24.04 -57.86
CA MET A 1 25.72 22.66 -57.37
C MET A 1 26.05 22.71 -55.87
N VAL A 2 25.03 22.80 -55.05
CA VAL A 2 25.19 23.00 -53.58
C VAL A 2 24.90 21.67 -52.92
N MET A 3 25.97 21.11 -52.32
CA MET A 3 25.86 19.90 -51.47
C MET A 3 25.21 20.28 -50.14
N TYR A 4 24.06 19.68 -49.82
CA TYR A 4 23.46 19.72 -48.48
C TYR A 4 24.11 18.61 -47.63
N ASP A 5 24.71 19.05 -46.55
CA ASP A 5 25.40 18.24 -45.55
C ASP A 5 24.37 17.56 -44.63
N ILE A 6 24.46 16.22 -44.54
CA ILE A 6 23.59 15.37 -43.75
C ILE A 6 24.20 15.23 -42.34
N GLY A 7 24.11 16.33 -41.55
CA GLY A 7 24.67 16.39 -40.20
C GLY A 7 23.66 16.21 -39.05
N ASN A 8 22.49 15.57 -39.27
CA ASN A 8 21.39 15.69 -38.27
C ASN A 8 20.86 14.37 -37.69
N SER A 9 21.59 13.23 -37.87
CA SER A 9 21.08 11.97 -37.35
C SER A 9 21.34 11.70 -35.86
N ARG A 10 22.34 12.37 -35.27
CA ARG A 10 22.68 12.19 -33.84
C ARG A 10 21.72 12.95 -32.90
N PHE A 11 21.27 14.12 -33.29
CA PHE A 11 20.29 14.91 -32.51
C PHE A 11 18.92 14.25 -32.46
N LEU A 12 18.46 13.65 -33.56
CA LEU A 12 17.16 12.93 -33.59
C LEU A 12 17.17 11.69 -32.68
N LYS A 13 18.29 10.96 -32.65
CA LYS A 13 18.42 9.75 -31.79
C LYS A 13 18.48 10.11 -30.30
N GLN A 14 19.14 11.23 -29.94
CA GLN A 14 19.16 11.68 -28.56
C GLN A 14 17.80 12.22 -28.10
N ALA A 15 17.09 12.96 -28.96
CA ALA A 15 15.75 13.43 -28.63
C ALA A 15 14.75 12.28 -28.46
N LEU A 16 14.86 11.22 -29.28
CA LEU A 16 14.02 10.02 -29.18
C LEU A 16 14.32 9.22 -27.89
N LEU A 17 15.57 9.15 -27.48
CA LEU A 17 15.98 8.45 -26.27
C LEU A 17 15.47 9.17 -25.00
N VAL A 18 15.52 10.50 -24.97
CA VAL A 18 14.99 11.31 -23.88
C VAL A 18 13.48 11.18 -23.79
N LEU A 19 12.78 11.15 -24.94
CA LEU A 19 11.31 10.96 -24.96
C LEU A 19 10.89 9.57 -24.48
N LEU A 20 11.66 8.53 -24.79
CA LEU A 20 11.43 7.15 -24.29
C LEU A 20 11.66 7.03 -22.79
N LEU A 21 12.69 7.71 -22.26
CA LEU A 21 13.00 7.71 -20.83
C LEU A 21 11.94 8.47 -20.01
N THR A 22 11.38 9.56 -20.55
CA THR A 22 10.28 10.29 -19.89
C THR A 22 8.97 9.50 -19.94
N ALA A 23 8.69 8.77 -21.02
CA ALA A 23 7.51 7.92 -21.10
C ALA A 23 7.57 6.68 -20.16
N MET A 24 8.76 6.13 -19.92
CA MET A 24 8.94 5.07 -18.92
C MET A 24 8.85 5.58 -17.48
N GLY A 25 9.25 6.84 -17.21
CA GLY A 25 9.14 7.46 -15.89
C GLY A 25 7.71 7.76 -15.46
N MET A 26 6.80 8.03 -16.40
CA MET A 26 5.40 8.37 -16.05
C MET A 26 4.55 7.16 -15.62
N LYS A 27 4.93 5.93 -15.96
CA LYS A 27 4.18 4.72 -15.54
C LYS A 27 4.50 4.25 -14.11
N THR A 28 5.60 4.69 -13.53
CA THR A 28 5.98 4.31 -12.17
C THR A 28 5.32 5.15 -11.09
N TYR A 29 4.95 6.40 -11.36
CA TYR A 29 4.35 7.29 -10.36
C TYR A 29 2.95 6.88 -9.91
N ALA A 30 2.12 6.33 -10.79
CA ALA A 30 0.77 5.89 -10.41
C ALA A 30 0.79 4.62 -9.53
N GLN A 31 1.83 3.79 -9.63
CA GLN A 31 1.95 2.56 -8.86
C GLN A 31 2.51 2.78 -7.45
N GLU A 32 3.30 3.85 -7.23
CA GLU A 32 3.82 4.19 -5.90
C GLU A 32 2.74 4.70 -4.95
N ASP A 33 1.73 5.38 -5.44
CA ASP A 33 0.73 6.06 -4.61
C ASP A 33 -0.23 5.09 -3.93
N HIS A 34 -0.63 4.00 -4.60
CA HIS A 34 -1.46 2.96 -3.97
C HIS A 34 -0.67 2.06 -3.01
N ARG A 35 0.63 1.88 -3.23
CA ARG A 35 1.52 1.22 -2.27
C ARG A 35 1.60 1.95 -0.93
N ASN A 36 1.29 3.23 -0.90
CA ASN A 36 1.27 4.01 0.34
C ASN A 36 0.07 3.70 1.23
N VAL A 37 -0.92 2.97 0.76
CA VAL A 37 -2.15 2.69 1.54
C VAL A 37 -2.58 1.23 1.51
N VAL A 38 -1.99 0.40 0.64
CA VAL A 38 -2.34 -1.01 0.46
C VAL A 38 -1.10 -1.89 0.45
N ARG A 39 -1.14 -3.01 1.16
CA ARG A 39 -0.09 -4.05 1.19
C ARG A 39 -0.72 -5.43 1.11
N LEU A 40 -0.02 -6.37 0.50
CA LEU A 40 -0.43 -7.77 0.44
C LEU A 40 0.63 -8.64 1.10
N PHE A 41 0.19 -9.52 1.97
CA PHE A 41 1.06 -10.44 2.70
C PHE A 41 0.60 -11.87 2.48
N ARG A 42 1.56 -12.78 2.45
CA ARG A 42 1.34 -14.22 2.58
C ARG A 42 1.87 -14.65 3.94
N LEU A 43 1.03 -15.40 4.66
CA LEU A 43 1.42 -16.04 5.92
C LEU A 43 1.42 -17.55 5.73
N ASP A 44 2.49 -18.19 6.19
CA ASP A 44 2.67 -19.64 6.24
C ASP A 44 3.18 -19.97 7.66
N GLY A 45 2.27 -20.42 8.52
CA GLY A 45 2.52 -20.57 9.95
C GLY A 45 2.95 -19.24 10.59
N SER A 46 4.16 -19.18 11.13
CA SER A 46 4.73 -17.99 11.78
C SER A 46 5.47 -17.04 10.82
N PHE A 47 5.58 -17.40 9.55
CA PHE A 47 6.31 -16.58 8.57
C PHE A 47 5.37 -15.68 7.81
N SER A 48 5.74 -14.40 7.74
CA SER A 48 5.04 -13.39 6.94
C SER A 48 5.96 -12.87 5.86
N THR A 49 5.46 -12.83 4.63
CA THR A 49 6.18 -12.29 3.47
C THR A 49 5.30 -11.30 2.74
N GLU A 50 5.79 -10.08 2.51
CA GLU A 50 5.11 -9.12 1.64
C GLU A 50 5.20 -9.58 0.20
N LEU A 51 4.06 -9.61 -0.49
CA LEU A 51 3.96 -10.02 -1.88
C LEU A 51 4.02 -8.81 -2.81
N PRO A 52 4.76 -8.91 -3.94
CA PRO A 52 4.64 -7.92 -5.00
C PRO A 52 3.25 -8.00 -5.61
N VAL A 53 2.57 -6.85 -5.71
CA VAL A 53 1.21 -6.79 -6.23
C VAL A 53 1.11 -5.92 -7.46
N LYS A 54 0.20 -6.28 -8.37
CA LYS A 54 -0.29 -5.41 -9.42
C LYS A 54 -1.56 -4.74 -8.91
N ILE A 55 -1.54 -3.41 -8.82
CA ILE A 55 -2.70 -2.63 -8.42
C ILE A 55 -3.32 -2.04 -9.68
N SER A 56 -4.59 -2.34 -9.90
CA SER A 56 -5.42 -1.71 -10.91
C SER A 56 -6.32 -0.69 -10.21
N SER A 57 -6.15 0.57 -10.53
CA SER A 57 -6.92 1.69 -9.96
C SER A 57 -7.52 2.52 -11.07
N GLU A 58 -8.76 2.97 -10.85
CA GLU A 58 -9.48 3.87 -11.74
C GLU A 58 -9.32 5.34 -11.34
N GLY A 59 -8.78 5.61 -10.13
CA GLY A 59 -8.71 6.95 -9.56
C GLY A 59 -7.34 7.62 -9.68
N LYS A 60 -7.36 8.96 -9.54
CA LYS A 60 -6.16 9.76 -9.35
C LYS A 60 -5.82 9.79 -7.86
N SER A 61 -4.57 9.51 -7.54
CA SER A 61 -4.06 9.63 -6.20
C SER A 61 -3.78 11.09 -5.86
N GLU A 62 -4.28 11.55 -4.72
CA GLU A 62 -3.95 12.84 -4.14
C GLU A 62 -2.89 12.66 -3.06
N GLY A 63 -1.97 13.62 -2.94
CA GLY A 63 -0.96 13.62 -1.88
C GLY A 63 -1.62 13.72 -0.49
N PHE A 64 -1.41 12.74 0.36
CA PHE A 64 -2.17 12.58 1.60
C PHE A 64 -1.58 13.29 2.82
N GLY A 65 -0.38 13.87 2.69
CA GLY A 65 0.35 14.44 3.84
C GLY A 65 0.90 13.39 4.79
N PHE A 66 0.88 12.12 4.43
CA PHE A 66 1.54 11.01 5.13
C PHE A 66 1.93 9.91 4.15
N THR A 67 2.80 9.00 4.61
CA THR A 67 3.26 7.85 3.84
C THR A 67 3.34 6.62 4.73
N LEU A 68 2.78 5.49 4.30
CA LEU A 68 3.02 4.18 4.92
C LEU A 68 4.42 3.69 4.49
N ARG A 69 5.41 3.89 5.36
CA ARG A 69 6.82 3.54 5.10
C ARG A 69 7.03 2.03 5.11
N ASP A 70 6.43 1.38 6.09
CA ASP A 70 6.57 -0.06 6.32
C ASP A 70 5.29 -0.63 6.88
N ALA A 71 4.99 -1.87 6.58
CA ALA A 71 3.93 -2.64 7.20
C ALA A 71 4.41 -4.07 7.38
N ARG A 72 4.13 -4.63 8.56
CA ARG A 72 4.50 -6.01 8.89
C ARG A 72 3.33 -6.71 9.55
N LEU A 73 3.19 -7.99 9.24
CA LEU A 73 2.32 -8.90 9.96
C LEU A 73 3.20 -9.88 10.74
N GLU A 74 3.02 -9.92 12.05
CA GLU A 74 3.73 -10.80 12.96
C GLU A 74 2.75 -11.87 13.42
N ALA A 75 3.06 -13.12 13.18
CA ALA A 75 2.27 -14.25 13.65
C ALA A 75 2.97 -14.89 14.86
N ASP A 76 2.25 -15.01 15.96
CA ASP A 76 2.69 -15.69 17.16
C ASP A 76 1.83 -16.94 17.35
N SER A 77 2.43 -18.10 17.20
CA SER A 77 1.77 -19.39 17.30
C SER A 77 1.90 -19.92 18.73
N MET A 78 0.83 -19.89 19.50
CA MET A 78 0.71 -20.52 20.80
C MET A 78 -0.13 -21.79 20.69
N GLY A 79 0.49 -22.91 20.36
CA GLY A 79 -0.21 -24.20 20.17
C GLY A 79 -1.19 -24.13 18.97
N PHE A 80 -2.49 -24.26 19.24
CA PHE A 80 -3.55 -24.23 18.20
C PHE A 80 -4.06 -22.82 17.85
N LEU A 81 -3.56 -21.77 18.50
CA LEU A 81 -4.00 -20.40 18.31
C LEU A 81 -2.88 -19.57 17.70
N THR A 82 -3.10 -19.08 16.49
CA THR A 82 -2.23 -18.09 15.89
C THR A 82 -2.76 -16.70 16.22
N ARG A 83 -1.93 -15.90 16.89
CA ARG A 83 -2.21 -14.48 17.13
C ARG A 83 -1.51 -13.67 16.06
N LEU A 84 -2.26 -12.91 15.33
CA LEU A 84 -1.73 -11.99 14.35
C LEU A 84 -1.62 -10.59 14.95
N ARG A 85 -0.48 -9.95 14.73
CA ARG A 85 -0.26 -8.55 15.04
C ARG A 85 0.13 -7.82 13.78
N SER A 86 -0.54 -6.72 13.50
CA SER A 86 -0.14 -5.78 12.44
C SER A 86 0.66 -4.63 13.04
N VAL A 87 1.74 -4.25 12.37
CA VAL A 87 2.61 -3.13 12.76
C VAL A 87 2.82 -2.26 11.53
N LEU A 88 2.44 -0.99 11.63
CA LEU A 88 2.52 -0.02 10.55
C LEU A 88 3.47 1.10 10.94
N THR A 89 4.40 1.44 10.09
CA THR A 89 5.30 2.58 10.25
C THR A 89 4.84 3.70 9.32
N ILE A 90 4.43 4.82 9.89
CA ILE A 90 3.82 5.94 9.18
C ILE A 90 4.68 7.18 9.34
N ALA A 91 5.08 7.79 8.23
CA ALA A 91 5.72 9.09 8.21
C ALA A 91 4.67 10.18 7.98
N ASN A 92 4.62 11.16 8.86
CA ASN A 92 3.78 12.35 8.71
C ASN A 92 4.55 13.41 7.92
N SER A 93 4.20 13.60 6.66
CA SER A 93 4.77 14.64 5.79
C SER A 93 3.95 15.93 5.77
N ASP A 94 2.85 16.00 6.50
CA ASP A 94 2.08 17.23 6.68
C ASP A 94 2.90 18.23 7.53
N ALA A 95 3.02 19.47 7.07
CA ALA A 95 3.84 20.47 7.73
C ALA A 95 3.21 21.06 9.01
N LYS A 96 1.91 20.84 9.24
CA LYS A 96 1.15 21.52 10.30
C LYS A 96 0.33 20.59 11.18
N ARG A 97 -0.11 19.47 10.66
CA ARG A 97 -1.06 18.59 11.35
C ARG A 97 -0.35 17.42 12.00
N ARG A 98 -0.74 17.11 13.22
CA ARG A 98 -0.30 15.92 13.96
C ARG A 98 -1.29 14.79 13.72
N ILE A 99 -0.82 13.60 13.42
CA ILE A 99 -1.66 12.39 13.32
C ILE A 99 -1.96 11.90 14.75
N THR A 100 -3.24 11.64 15.03
CA THR A 100 -3.72 11.20 16.36
C THR A 100 -4.32 9.81 16.36
N GLU A 101 -4.75 9.31 15.20
CA GLU A 101 -5.37 7.99 15.08
C GLU A 101 -5.16 7.43 13.68
N VAL A 102 -4.95 6.14 13.59
CA VAL A 102 -4.84 5.40 12.34
C VAL A 102 -5.77 4.20 12.38
N GLU A 103 -6.58 4.05 11.32
CA GLU A 103 -7.44 2.89 11.14
C GLU A 103 -7.04 2.15 9.88
N TRP A 104 -7.01 0.83 9.96
CA TRP A 104 -6.75 -0.03 8.81
C TRP A 104 -7.62 -1.27 8.85
N ARG A 105 -7.79 -1.86 7.70
CA ARG A 105 -8.55 -3.08 7.49
C ARG A 105 -7.61 -4.21 7.08
N LEU A 106 -7.86 -5.38 7.60
CA LEU A 106 -7.25 -6.63 7.18
C LEU A 106 -8.34 -7.53 6.60
N ASP A 107 -8.24 -7.84 5.34
CA ASP A 107 -9.06 -8.85 4.68
C ASP A 107 -8.20 -10.12 4.57
N VAL A 108 -8.60 -11.16 5.30
CA VAL A 108 -7.90 -12.46 5.38
C VAL A 108 -8.55 -13.43 4.42
N TYR A 109 -7.77 -13.95 3.49
CA TYR A 109 -8.20 -14.93 2.50
C TYR A 109 -7.57 -16.28 2.79
N ASP A 110 -8.40 -17.33 2.77
CA ASP A 110 -7.93 -18.71 2.78
C ASP A 110 -7.29 -19.01 1.42
N GLU A 111 -5.99 -19.36 1.42
CA GLU A 111 -5.26 -19.64 0.18
C GLU A 111 -5.76 -20.92 -0.51
N ALA A 112 -6.21 -21.90 0.24
CA ALA A 112 -6.71 -23.17 -0.31
C ALA A 112 -8.11 -23.02 -0.93
N LEU A 113 -8.97 -22.20 -0.31
CA LEU A 113 -10.36 -22.00 -0.75
C LEU A 113 -10.52 -20.79 -1.67
N HIS A 114 -9.45 -19.97 -1.86
CA HIS A 114 -9.47 -18.73 -2.62
C HIS A 114 -10.63 -17.79 -2.23
N SER A 115 -10.99 -17.80 -0.96
CA SER A 115 -12.16 -17.09 -0.44
C SER A 115 -11.82 -16.20 0.74
N LEU A 116 -12.56 -15.08 0.88
CA LEU A 116 -12.47 -14.22 2.05
C LEU A 116 -12.96 -14.98 3.29
N SER A 117 -12.04 -15.28 4.19
CA SER A 117 -12.32 -15.99 5.45
C SER A 117 -12.75 -15.01 6.54
N GLN A 118 -12.08 -13.88 6.65
CA GLN A 118 -12.33 -12.91 7.71
C GLN A 118 -12.00 -11.48 7.27
N ARG A 119 -12.76 -10.51 7.81
CA ARG A 119 -12.45 -9.08 7.71
C ARG A 119 -12.34 -8.48 9.09
N VAL A 120 -11.24 -7.81 9.37
CA VAL A 120 -10.95 -7.23 10.67
C VAL A 120 -10.61 -5.75 10.53
N LEU A 121 -11.31 -4.91 11.28
CA LEU A 121 -10.98 -3.50 11.43
C LEU A 121 -10.06 -3.33 12.63
N GLN A 122 -9.05 -2.51 12.48
CA GLN A 122 -8.06 -2.21 13.49
C GLN A 122 -7.93 -0.70 13.64
N THR A 123 -7.74 -0.25 14.87
CA THR A 123 -7.54 1.17 15.19
C THR A 123 -6.43 1.27 16.23
N ASP A 124 -5.56 2.25 16.06
CA ASP A 124 -4.58 2.62 17.09
C ASP A 124 -4.51 4.14 17.24
N LYS A 125 -4.44 4.61 18.51
CA LYS A 125 -4.21 6.00 18.85
C LYS A 125 -2.72 6.26 18.87
N VAL A 126 -2.27 7.16 18.04
CA VAL A 126 -0.87 7.52 17.86
C VAL A 126 -0.64 9.00 18.16
N ASN A 127 0.62 9.40 18.20
CA ASN A 127 0.99 10.79 18.39
C ASN A 127 2.20 11.09 17.48
N ILE A 128 1.93 11.36 16.19
CA ILE A 128 2.99 11.54 15.19
C ILE A 128 2.96 13.01 14.74
N TYR A 129 3.96 13.78 15.16
CA TYR A 129 4.08 15.19 14.82
C TYR A 129 4.51 15.38 13.35
N ALA A 130 4.37 16.62 12.87
CA ALA A 130 4.81 17.02 11.54
C ALA A 130 6.28 16.69 11.31
N GLY A 131 6.58 16.01 10.21
CA GLY A 131 7.93 15.57 9.86
C GLY A 131 8.44 14.32 10.59
N GLU A 132 7.68 13.77 11.54
CA GLU A 132 8.07 12.59 12.30
C GLU A 132 7.56 11.28 11.67
N THR A 133 8.16 10.19 12.13
CA THR A 133 7.71 8.83 11.84
C THR A 133 7.26 8.17 13.13
N GLY A 134 6.11 7.54 13.11
CA GLY A 134 5.56 6.82 14.26
C GLY A 134 5.08 5.42 13.88
N VAL A 135 4.71 4.65 14.88
CA VAL A 135 4.25 3.27 14.73
C VAL A 135 2.84 3.14 15.25
N ALA A 136 1.96 2.54 14.45
CA ALA A 136 0.64 2.07 14.84
C ALA A 136 0.64 0.54 14.87
N SER A 137 0.02 -0.08 15.87
CA SER A 137 -0.02 -1.54 15.96
C SER A 137 -1.28 -2.05 16.65
N ALA A 138 -1.79 -3.20 16.18
CA ALA A 138 -2.91 -3.85 16.84
C ALA A 138 -2.77 -5.37 16.78
N LYS A 139 -3.29 -6.04 17.82
CA LYS A 139 -3.31 -7.50 17.93
C LYS A 139 -4.65 -8.04 17.47
N ILE A 140 -4.60 -9.13 16.74
CA ILE A 140 -5.78 -9.88 16.33
C ILE A 140 -5.74 -11.21 17.05
N GLY A 141 -6.77 -11.48 17.86
CA GLY A 141 -7.00 -12.79 18.44
C GLY A 141 -8.01 -13.51 17.54
N ALA A 142 -7.54 -14.36 16.66
CA ALA A 142 -8.41 -15.16 15.81
C ALA A 142 -7.79 -16.54 15.57
N VAL A 143 -8.64 -17.52 15.33
CA VAL A 143 -8.22 -18.79 14.72
C VAL A 143 -8.10 -18.52 13.23
N LEU A 144 -6.88 -18.61 12.72
CA LEU A 144 -6.57 -18.28 11.33
C LEU A 144 -6.26 -19.57 10.57
N PRO A 145 -6.51 -19.61 9.24
CA PRO A 145 -6.07 -20.72 8.39
C PRO A 145 -4.54 -20.92 8.46
N ASP A 146 -4.08 -22.15 8.24
CA ASP A 146 -2.63 -22.45 8.24
C ASP A 146 -1.87 -21.69 7.15
N ARG A 147 -2.55 -21.47 6.01
CA ARG A 147 -2.05 -20.67 4.90
C ARG A 147 -3.06 -19.61 4.53
N MET A 148 -2.62 -18.37 4.54
CA MET A 148 -3.49 -17.25 4.26
C MET A 148 -2.79 -16.16 3.47
N VAL A 149 -3.60 -15.40 2.73
CA VAL A 149 -3.19 -14.14 2.13
C VAL A 149 -3.95 -13.02 2.81
N VAL A 150 -3.25 -11.98 3.22
CA VAL A 150 -3.83 -10.85 3.96
C VAL A 150 -3.64 -9.57 3.17
N LEU A 151 -4.76 -8.96 2.77
CA LEU A 151 -4.79 -7.63 2.21
C LEU A 151 -4.93 -6.62 3.35
N LEU A 152 -3.90 -5.81 3.56
CA LEU A 152 -3.90 -4.68 4.49
C LEU A 152 -4.21 -3.40 3.72
N GLN A 153 -5.19 -2.64 4.19
CA GLN A 153 -5.55 -1.34 3.62
C GLN A 153 -5.75 -0.30 4.72
N LEU A 154 -5.05 0.84 4.61
CA LEU A 154 -5.37 2.03 5.40
C LEU A 154 -6.76 2.55 4.98
N ILE A 155 -7.62 2.80 5.96
CA ILE A 155 -8.99 3.27 5.73
C ILE A 155 -9.28 4.64 6.32
N ARG A 156 -8.49 5.08 7.31
CA ARG A 156 -8.60 6.41 7.88
C ARG A 156 -7.32 6.84 8.59
N VAL A 157 -6.97 8.11 8.46
CA VAL A 157 -5.92 8.77 9.25
C VAL A 157 -6.53 10.05 9.80
N ALA A 158 -6.64 10.16 11.13
CA ALA A 158 -7.20 11.32 11.80
C ALA A 158 -6.11 12.27 12.30
N PHE A 159 -6.38 13.57 12.23
CA PHE A 159 -5.49 14.62 12.66
C PHE A 159 -6.02 15.34 13.91
N ALA A 160 -5.09 16.02 14.61
CA ALA A 160 -5.43 16.72 15.87
C ALA A 160 -6.38 17.91 15.70
N ASP A 161 -6.52 18.45 14.50
CA ASP A 161 -7.47 19.52 14.16
C ASP A 161 -8.90 19.02 13.91
N GLY A 162 -9.15 17.72 14.09
CA GLY A 162 -10.43 17.08 13.83
C GLY A 162 -10.67 16.67 12.39
N SER A 163 -9.77 17.04 11.46
CA SER A 163 -9.85 16.54 10.09
C SER A 163 -9.42 15.08 10.00
N ALA A 164 -9.88 14.39 8.95
CA ALA A 164 -9.45 13.02 8.67
C ALA A 164 -9.31 12.80 7.17
N TRP A 165 -8.34 11.98 6.81
CA TRP A 165 -8.22 11.40 5.49
C TRP A 165 -8.90 10.02 5.46
N SER A 166 -9.56 9.71 4.36
CA SER A 166 -10.06 8.38 4.03
C SER A 166 -9.89 8.13 2.53
N PRO A 167 -9.61 6.90 2.10
CA PRO A 167 -9.44 6.61 0.68
C PRO A 167 -10.77 6.78 -0.07
N MET A 168 -10.69 7.36 -1.26
CA MET A 168 -11.83 7.45 -2.19
C MET A 168 -12.18 6.09 -2.79
N GLU A 169 -11.25 5.14 -2.77
CA GLU A 169 -11.38 3.82 -3.36
C GLU A 169 -11.40 2.72 -2.30
N GLN A 170 -12.16 1.68 -2.58
CA GLN A 170 -12.09 0.41 -1.86
C GLN A 170 -11.34 -0.61 -2.70
N CYS A 171 -10.34 -1.23 -2.08
CA CYS A 171 -9.56 -2.26 -2.73
C CYS A 171 -10.03 -3.66 -2.31
N SER A 172 -10.01 -4.58 -3.25
CA SER A 172 -10.29 -6.00 -3.04
C SER A 172 -9.27 -6.85 -3.77
N LEU A 173 -9.02 -8.04 -3.26
CA LEU A 173 -8.15 -9.01 -3.89
C LEU A 173 -8.93 -9.78 -4.95
N GLY A 174 -8.32 -9.97 -6.12
CA GLY A 174 -8.87 -10.81 -7.18
C GLY A 174 -8.79 -12.29 -6.84
N GLU A 175 -9.49 -13.11 -7.61
CA GLU A 175 -9.53 -14.57 -7.43
C GLU A 175 -8.15 -15.25 -7.58
N ASP A 176 -7.22 -14.59 -8.30
CA ASP A 176 -5.85 -15.07 -8.46
C ASP A 176 -4.98 -14.84 -7.21
N LEU A 177 -5.51 -14.19 -6.16
CA LEU A 177 -4.82 -13.77 -4.94
C LEU A 177 -3.52 -12.97 -5.19
N ARG A 178 -3.41 -12.30 -6.34
CA ARG A 178 -2.22 -11.55 -6.76
C ARG A 178 -2.54 -10.16 -7.32
N THR A 179 -3.76 -9.98 -7.80
CA THR A 179 -4.20 -8.72 -8.39
C THR A 179 -5.10 -7.98 -7.41
N ILE A 180 -4.81 -6.72 -7.15
CA ILE A 180 -5.65 -5.84 -6.32
C ILE A 180 -6.41 -4.91 -7.26
N SER A 181 -7.74 -4.92 -7.13
CA SER A 181 -8.63 -4.00 -7.84
C SER A 181 -9.18 -2.97 -6.87
N CYS A 182 -8.94 -1.69 -7.16
CA CYS A 182 -9.45 -0.56 -6.37
C CYS A 182 -10.51 0.18 -7.18
N LYS A 183 -11.71 0.33 -6.61
CA LYS A 183 -12.86 0.99 -7.23
C LYS A 183 -13.31 2.16 -6.38
N SER A 184 -13.72 3.25 -7.04
CA SER A 184 -14.33 4.40 -6.36
C SER A 184 -15.58 3.98 -5.59
N LYS A 185 -15.78 4.62 -4.44
CA LYS A 185 -16.96 4.42 -3.58
C LYS A 185 -18.17 5.08 -4.19
#